data_12ac2ffce4242ae25b42cb2babdb084f
#
_entry.id   12ac2ffce4242ae25b42cb2babdb084f
#
_cell.length_a   1.000
_cell.length_b   1.000
_cell.length_c   1.000
_cell.angle_alpha   90.00
_cell.angle_beta   90.00
_cell.angle_gamma   90.00
#
_symmetry.space_group_name_H-M   'P 1'
#
loop_
_entity.id
_entity.type
_entity.pdbx_description
1 polymer ?
#
loop_
_entity_poly.entity_id
_entity_poly.type
_entity_poly.pdbx_seq_one_letter_code
_entity_poly.pdbx_strand_id
1 'polypeptide(L)'
;MTSADFDIVGQHYSSLRRPDPRIAKIIHAELMDAESIINIGAGTGSYEPPGKTITAVEPSETMIAQRVDKENTTVFCASAENLPFESNSFDAAMAILTIHHWSNWQKGLQEALRVTKSKIILFTWIGMPEKFWLSDYFPEIKYIDKDLFPSLEQLSTVLGDVKVTSVPIPKDCTDGFMCAYWSRPTSYLDSRIRSAISTFSRIPNLEKGITKLKQDLANGKWFEKYGYLQSLHEFDFGYRLVVSDKQFA
;
A
#
# COMPACT_ATOMS: atom_id res chain seq x y z
N MET A 1 9.82 -3.79 8.16
CA MET A 1 10.95 -3.46 7.27
C MET A 1 11.56 -2.18 7.78
N THR A 2 12.85 -2.11 7.90
CA THR A 2 13.58 -0.87 8.19
C THR A 2 13.83 -0.12 6.87
N SER A 3 14.22 1.16 6.91
CA SER A 3 14.66 1.91 5.72
C SER A 3 15.72 1.15 4.90
N ALA A 4 16.60 0.39 5.59
CA ALA A 4 17.61 -0.45 4.96
C ALA A 4 17.05 -1.58 4.07
N ASP A 5 15.85 -2.07 4.34
CA ASP A 5 15.22 -3.10 3.50
C ASP A 5 14.73 -2.52 2.16
N PHE A 6 14.30 -1.25 2.14
CA PHE A 6 13.92 -0.55 0.91
C PHE A 6 15.12 -0.15 0.05
N ASP A 7 16.30 0.01 0.62
CA ASP A 7 17.53 0.29 -0.11
C ASP A 7 17.97 -0.90 -0.99
N ILE A 8 17.58 -2.12 -0.62
CA ILE A 8 17.87 -3.36 -1.38
C ILE A 8 16.75 -3.65 -2.41
N VAL A 9 15.48 -3.46 -2.05
CA VAL A 9 14.30 -3.76 -2.86
C VAL A 9 14.08 -2.72 -3.96
N GLY A 10 14.66 -1.52 -3.80
CA GLY A 10 14.32 -0.32 -4.56
C GLY A 10 14.70 -0.28 -6.04
N GLN A 11 15.65 -1.07 -6.55
CA GLN A 11 16.25 -0.85 -7.88
C GLN A 11 15.29 -0.94 -9.09
N HIS A 12 14.10 -1.56 -8.94
CA HIS A 12 13.08 -1.63 -10.00
C HIS A 12 11.66 -1.28 -9.49
N TYR A 13 11.59 -0.72 -8.28
CA TYR A 13 10.33 -0.49 -7.59
C TYR A 13 9.40 0.44 -8.39
N SER A 14 9.89 1.57 -8.87
CA SER A 14 9.10 2.56 -9.61
C SER A 14 8.50 2.02 -10.92
N SER A 15 9.15 1.07 -11.58
CA SER A 15 8.65 0.49 -12.84
C SER A 15 7.48 -0.49 -12.63
N LEU A 16 7.42 -1.13 -11.45
CA LEU A 16 6.41 -2.14 -11.10
C LEU A 16 5.28 -1.57 -10.22
N ARG A 17 5.58 -0.55 -9.43
CA ARG A 17 4.63 0.11 -8.54
C ARG A 17 4.07 1.38 -9.22
N ARG A 18 3.18 1.14 -10.18
CA ARG A 18 2.52 2.21 -10.95
C ARG A 18 1.09 2.38 -10.45
N PRO A 19 0.69 3.57 -10.00
CA PRO A 19 -0.68 3.81 -9.55
C PRO A 19 -1.72 3.31 -10.56
N ASP A 20 -2.66 2.51 -10.09
CA ASP A 20 -3.82 2.14 -10.92
C ASP A 20 -4.78 3.34 -10.96
N PRO A 21 -5.19 3.82 -12.14
CA PRO A 21 -6.01 5.03 -12.26
C PRO A 21 -7.40 4.88 -11.61
N ARG A 22 -7.94 3.66 -11.50
CA ARG A 22 -9.22 3.38 -10.85
C ARG A 22 -9.09 3.53 -9.33
N ILE A 23 -8.01 3.01 -8.75
CA ILE A 23 -7.68 3.19 -7.32
C ILE A 23 -7.34 4.65 -7.05
N ALA A 24 -6.54 5.28 -7.90
CA ALA A 24 -6.21 6.71 -7.79
C ALA A 24 -7.47 7.57 -7.76
N LYS A 25 -8.47 7.29 -8.60
CA LYS A 25 -9.73 8.01 -8.63
C LYS A 25 -10.48 7.94 -7.30
N ILE A 26 -10.48 6.77 -6.63
CA ILE A 26 -11.13 6.61 -5.32
C ILE A 26 -10.39 7.43 -4.25
N ILE A 27 -9.07 7.39 -4.24
CA ILE A 27 -8.23 8.14 -3.29
C ILE A 27 -8.37 9.65 -3.51
N HIS A 28 -8.25 10.11 -4.77
CA HIS A 28 -8.30 11.53 -5.12
C HIS A 28 -9.67 12.15 -4.83
N ALA A 29 -10.76 11.38 -4.91
CA ALA A 29 -12.09 11.87 -4.58
C ALA A 29 -12.21 12.35 -3.13
N GLU A 30 -11.49 11.71 -2.20
CA GLU A 30 -11.47 12.13 -0.78
C GLU A 30 -10.53 13.31 -0.51
N LEU A 31 -9.68 13.70 -1.48
CA LEU A 31 -8.71 14.79 -1.38
C LEU A 31 -9.11 16.06 -2.16
N MET A 32 -10.29 16.08 -2.78
CA MET A 32 -10.70 17.17 -3.68
C MET A 32 -10.66 18.55 -3.02
N ASP A 33 -11.09 18.64 -1.76
CA ASP A 33 -11.21 19.90 -1.02
C ASP A 33 -9.90 20.35 -0.36
N ALA A 34 -8.83 19.52 -0.38
CA ALA A 34 -7.53 19.85 0.19
C ALA A 34 -6.65 20.52 -0.86
N GLU A 35 -6.02 21.63 -0.52
CA GLU A 35 -5.03 22.30 -1.36
C GLU A 35 -3.60 21.92 -0.98
N SER A 36 -3.32 21.74 0.31
CA SER A 36 -2.04 21.31 0.86
C SER A 36 -2.14 19.92 1.47
N ILE A 37 -1.34 18.98 0.97
CA ILE A 37 -1.41 17.58 1.37
C ILE A 37 -0.03 17.10 1.81
N ILE A 38 0.04 16.48 2.99
CA ILE A 38 1.23 15.73 3.40
C ILE A 38 1.06 14.25 3.02
N ASN A 39 2.03 13.70 2.27
CA ASN A 39 2.09 12.27 1.95
C ASN A 39 3.15 11.60 2.84
N ILE A 40 2.71 10.77 3.79
CA ILE A 40 3.56 10.18 4.84
C ILE A 40 3.93 8.75 4.44
N GLY A 41 5.23 8.45 4.35
CA GLY A 41 5.75 7.22 3.74
C GLY A 41 5.54 7.25 2.23
N ALA A 42 5.94 8.36 1.62
CA ALA A 42 5.57 8.73 0.26
C ALA A 42 6.21 7.85 -0.82
N GLY A 43 7.28 7.13 -0.48
CA GLY A 43 8.01 6.31 -1.43
C GLY A 43 8.39 7.09 -2.69
N THR A 44 8.09 6.51 -3.84
CA THR A 44 8.31 7.14 -5.16
C THR A 44 7.21 8.11 -5.60
N GLY A 45 6.24 8.43 -4.74
CA GLY A 45 5.17 9.40 -5.02
C GLY A 45 3.94 8.79 -5.71
N SER A 46 3.67 7.51 -5.44
CA SER A 46 2.47 6.84 -5.95
C SER A 46 1.19 7.45 -5.39
N TYR A 47 0.17 7.59 -6.23
CA TYR A 47 -1.16 8.11 -5.88
C TYR A 47 -1.22 9.57 -5.41
N GLU A 48 -0.16 10.35 -5.53
CA GLU A 48 -0.21 11.79 -5.27
C GLU A 48 -1.13 12.47 -6.28
N PRO A 49 -2.16 13.24 -5.83
CA PRO A 49 -3.10 13.89 -6.73
C PRO A 49 -2.40 15.01 -7.54
N PRO A 50 -2.67 15.09 -8.86
CA PRO A 50 -2.12 16.16 -9.68
C PRO A 50 -2.74 17.52 -9.30
N GLY A 51 -1.95 18.59 -9.45
CA GLY A 51 -2.42 19.98 -9.25
C GLY A 51 -2.56 20.40 -7.79
N LYS A 52 -2.18 19.58 -6.81
CA LYS A 52 -2.15 19.91 -5.39
C LYS A 52 -0.72 20.23 -4.92
N THR A 53 -0.61 20.98 -3.84
CA THR A 53 0.68 21.19 -3.15
C THR A 53 0.97 19.97 -2.27
N ILE A 54 2.02 19.23 -2.60
CA ILE A 54 2.40 18.00 -1.91
C ILE A 54 3.66 18.20 -1.07
N THR A 55 3.60 17.86 0.19
CA THR A 55 4.77 17.65 1.04
C THR A 55 4.94 16.16 1.25
N ALA A 56 5.95 15.58 0.60
CA ALA A 56 6.25 14.16 0.69
C ALA A 56 7.25 13.91 1.82
N VAL A 57 6.95 12.96 2.70
CA VAL A 57 7.83 12.52 3.79
C VAL A 57 8.17 11.06 3.57
N GLU A 58 9.47 10.76 3.45
CA GLU A 58 9.97 9.39 3.19
C GLU A 58 11.32 9.20 3.87
N PRO A 59 11.50 8.16 4.70
CA PRO A 59 12.78 7.94 5.40
C PRO A 59 13.87 7.32 4.51
N SER A 60 13.55 6.70 3.37
CA SER A 60 14.53 6.05 2.49
C SER A 60 15.04 7.02 1.42
N GLU A 61 16.32 7.35 1.47
CA GLU A 61 16.98 8.16 0.44
C GLU A 61 16.94 7.47 -0.94
N THR A 62 17.01 6.14 -0.97
CA THR A 62 16.88 5.34 -2.20
C THR A 62 15.51 5.51 -2.85
N MET A 63 14.44 5.56 -2.07
CA MET A 63 13.09 5.81 -2.57
C MET A 63 12.93 7.26 -3.02
N ILE A 64 13.50 8.20 -2.27
CA ILE A 64 13.50 9.63 -2.64
C ILE A 64 14.20 9.84 -3.98
N ALA A 65 15.37 9.22 -4.19
CA ALA A 65 16.16 9.35 -5.43
C ALA A 65 15.44 8.79 -6.68
N GLN A 66 14.44 7.93 -6.52
CA GLN A 66 13.63 7.40 -7.62
C GLN A 66 12.36 8.23 -7.91
N ARG A 67 12.12 9.27 -7.14
CA ARG A 67 10.99 10.16 -7.42
C ARG A 67 11.24 10.94 -8.69
N VAL A 68 10.18 11.09 -9.48
CA VAL A 68 10.19 12.04 -10.59
C VAL A 68 9.84 13.41 -10.00
N ASP A 69 10.65 14.40 -10.31
CA ASP A 69 10.37 15.79 -9.92
C ASP A 69 8.99 16.20 -10.44
N LYS A 70 8.17 16.69 -9.53
CA LYS A 70 6.83 17.19 -9.84
C LYS A 70 6.74 18.64 -9.37
N GLU A 71 6.18 19.46 -10.21
CA GLU A 71 5.79 20.82 -9.82
C GLU A 71 4.91 20.77 -8.56
N ASN A 72 5.12 21.71 -7.65
CA ASN A 72 4.42 21.80 -6.36
C ASN A 72 4.63 20.63 -5.38
N THR A 73 5.72 19.86 -5.53
CA THR A 73 6.09 18.80 -4.59
C THR A 73 7.40 19.12 -3.88
N THR A 74 7.38 19.12 -2.55
CA THR A 74 8.60 19.23 -1.71
C THR A 74 8.79 17.90 -0.97
N VAL A 75 10.03 17.42 -0.88
CA VAL A 75 10.37 16.12 -0.27
C VAL A 75 11.23 16.33 0.97
N PHE A 76 10.87 15.64 2.05
CA PHE A 76 11.60 15.62 3.32
C PHE A 76 12.02 14.19 3.67
N CYS A 77 13.30 14.02 4.01
CA CYS A 77 13.79 12.76 4.57
C CYS A 77 13.48 12.74 6.08
N ALA A 78 12.37 12.08 6.45
CA ALA A 78 11.94 11.95 7.84
C ALA A 78 11.05 10.73 8.02
N SER A 79 10.85 10.30 9.29
CA SER A 79 9.93 9.20 9.63
C SER A 79 8.54 9.72 9.98
N ALA A 80 7.54 8.82 9.85
CA ALA A 80 6.16 9.12 10.22
C ALA A 80 6.01 9.48 11.71
N GLU A 81 6.86 8.92 12.56
CA GLU A 81 6.82 9.09 14.01
C GLU A 81 7.40 10.41 14.50
N ASN A 82 8.03 11.19 13.61
CA ASN A 82 8.64 12.48 13.95
C ASN A 82 8.59 13.43 12.76
N LEU A 83 7.43 14.01 12.50
CA LEU A 83 7.22 14.93 11.39
C LEU A 83 7.75 16.33 11.73
N PRO A 84 8.66 16.90 10.90
CA PRO A 84 9.31 18.18 11.20
C PRO A 84 8.42 19.40 10.83
N PHE A 85 7.14 19.35 11.18
CA PHE A 85 6.16 20.38 10.86
C PHE A 85 5.38 20.80 12.11
N GLU A 86 4.90 22.02 12.12
CA GLU A 86 4.00 22.51 13.16
C GLU A 86 2.62 21.86 13.09
N SER A 87 1.86 21.94 14.17
CA SER A 87 0.49 21.45 14.21
C SER A 87 -0.38 22.19 13.19
N ASN A 88 -1.33 21.47 12.58
CA ASN A 88 -2.30 22.01 11.60
C ASN A 88 -1.63 22.73 10.42
N SER A 89 -0.51 22.21 9.91
CA SER A 89 0.22 22.77 8.76
C SER A 89 -0.41 22.40 7.41
N PHE A 90 -1.11 21.28 7.33
CA PHE A 90 -1.64 20.73 6.08
C PHE A 90 -3.17 20.56 6.13
N ASP A 91 -3.85 20.72 5.00
CA ASP A 91 -5.29 20.52 4.93
C ASP A 91 -5.64 19.03 5.07
N ALA A 92 -4.86 18.14 4.45
CA ALA A 92 -5.04 16.71 4.57
C ALA A 92 -3.70 15.95 4.69
N ALA A 93 -3.75 14.76 5.28
CA ALA A 93 -2.69 13.77 5.23
C ALA A 93 -3.12 12.54 4.45
N MET A 94 -2.19 11.95 3.70
CA MET A 94 -2.38 10.65 3.06
C MET A 94 -1.25 9.69 3.42
N ALA A 95 -1.58 8.41 3.58
CA ALA A 95 -0.61 7.33 3.74
C ALA A 95 -1.08 6.11 2.93
N ILE A 96 -0.32 5.76 1.90
CA ILE A 96 -0.76 4.80 0.89
C ILE A 96 0.10 3.54 0.96
N LEU A 97 -0.47 2.43 1.43
CA LEU A 97 0.18 1.14 1.57
C LEU A 97 1.54 1.23 2.30
N THR A 98 1.61 2.05 3.34
CA THR A 98 2.86 2.35 4.05
C THR A 98 2.80 2.13 5.56
N ILE A 99 1.62 2.26 6.20
CA ILE A 99 1.47 2.21 7.68
C ILE A 99 2.08 0.95 8.32
N HIS A 100 2.06 -0.16 7.61
CA HIS A 100 2.64 -1.45 8.05
C HIS A 100 4.19 -1.48 8.02
N HIS A 101 4.81 -0.42 7.55
CA HIS A 101 6.26 -0.22 7.55
C HIS A 101 6.72 0.71 8.68
N TRP A 102 5.80 1.43 9.33
CA TRP A 102 6.13 2.34 10.42
C TRP A 102 6.56 1.56 11.67
N SER A 103 7.60 1.99 12.33
CA SER A 103 8.13 1.33 13.53
C SER A 103 7.15 1.43 14.70
N ASN A 104 6.38 2.52 14.76
CA ASN A 104 5.30 2.76 15.69
C ASN A 104 4.16 3.47 14.97
N TRP A 105 3.26 2.69 14.39
CA TRP A 105 2.17 3.23 13.58
C TRP A 105 1.21 4.11 14.40
N GLN A 106 1.01 3.83 15.71
CA GLN A 106 0.17 4.67 16.56
C GLN A 106 0.76 6.07 16.68
N LYS A 107 2.07 6.16 16.93
CA LYS A 107 2.76 7.45 17.01
C LYS A 107 2.76 8.16 15.66
N GLY A 108 2.96 7.43 14.56
CA GLY A 108 2.89 7.99 13.21
C GLY A 108 1.51 8.57 12.91
N LEU A 109 0.42 7.90 13.30
CA LEU A 109 -0.94 8.43 13.16
C LEU A 109 -1.19 9.65 14.07
N GLN A 110 -0.66 9.66 15.28
CA GLN A 110 -0.73 10.82 16.17
C GLN A 110 -0.02 12.05 15.58
N GLU A 111 1.14 11.85 14.96
CA GLU A 111 1.84 12.90 14.22
C GLU A 111 1.05 13.36 13.00
N ALA A 112 0.48 12.42 12.22
CA ALA A 112 -0.41 12.76 11.12
C ALA A 112 -1.61 13.61 11.60
N LEU A 113 -2.25 13.22 12.70
CA LEU A 113 -3.33 14.01 13.34
C LEU A 113 -2.85 15.40 13.78
N ARG A 114 -1.64 15.48 14.35
CA ARG A 114 -1.06 16.74 14.84
C ARG A 114 -0.86 17.75 13.71
N VAL A 115 -0.27 17.31 12.59
CA VAL A 115 0.10 18.21 11.50
C VAL A 115 -1.04 18.53 10.54
N THR A 116 -2.18 17.80 10.61
CA THR A 116 -3.30 17.92 9.69
C THR A 116 -4.42 18.74 10.29
N LYS A 117 -5.05 19.61 9.49
CA LYS A 117 -6.22 20.43 9.88
C LYS A 117 -7.53 19.63 9.85
N SER A 118 -7.80 18.89 8.76
CA SER A 118 -9.15 18.39 8.53
C SER A 118 -9.26 16.89 8.26
N LYS A 119 -8.41 16.29 7.45
CA LYS A 119 -8.67 14.93 6.94
C LYS A 119 -7.43 14.07 6.89
N ILE A 120 -7.57 12.80 7.30
CA ILE A 120 -6.52 11.76 7.14
C ILE A 120 -7.07 10.64 6.28
N ILE A 121 -6.30 10.22 5.30
CA ILE A 121 -6.65 9.16 4.37
C ILE A 121 -5.59 8.06 4.41
N LEU A 122 -6.03 6.84 4.70
CA LEU A 122 -5.17 5.67 4.65
C LEU A 122 -5.67 4.72 3.57
N PHE A 123 -4.83 4.37 2.61
CA PHE A 123 -5.05 3.19 1.78
C PHE A 123 -4.24 2.05 2.37
N THR A 124 -4.94 1.06 2.92
CA THR A 124 -4.32 -0.03 3.70
C THR A 124 -5.02 -1.36 3.46
N TRP A 125 -4.42 -2.43 3.95
CA TRP A 125 -5.01 -3.75 3.93
C TRP A 125 -5.45 -4.14 5.36
N ILE A 126 -6.63 -4.75 5.49
CA ILE A 126 -7.21 -5.12 6.79
C ILE A 126 -7.42 -6.63 6.96
N GLY A 127 -6.82 -7.43 6.09
CA GLY A 127 -7.06 -8.86 6.03
C GLY A 127 -7.99 -9.26 4.87
N MET A 128 -7.85 -10.48 4.39
CA MET A 128 -8.68 -11.00 3.32
C MET A 128 -10.01 -11.51 3.86
N PRO A 129 -11.17 -11.14 3.25
CA PRO A 129 -12.45 -11.74 3.56
C PRO A 129 -12.50 -13.22 3.16
N GLU A 130 -11.79 -13.59 2.09
CA GLU A 130 -11.67 -14.94 1.56
C GLU A 130 -10.21 -15.33 1.34
N LYS A 131 -9.98 -16.65 1.26
CA LYS A 131 -8.63 -17.17 1.06
C LYS A 131 -8.08 -16.81 -0.32
N PHE A 132 -7.04 -16.02 -0.37
CA PHE A 132 -6.29 -15.74 -1.60
C PHE A 132 -5.53 -16.99 -2.05
N TRP A 133 -5.74 -17.43 -3.29
CA TRP A 133 -5.17 -18.67 -3.83
C TRP A 133 -3.64 -18.76 -3.69
N LEU A 134 -2.95 -17.63 -3.67
CA LEU A 134 -1.50 -17.56 -3.50
C LEU A 134 -1.04 -18.22 -2.18
N SER A 135 -1.89 -18.20 -1.15
CA SER A 135 -1.61 -18.87 0.14
C SER A 135 -1.59 -20.39 0.08
N ASP A 136 -2.07 -21.00 -1.02
CA ASP A 136 -1.94 -22.46 -1.23
C ASP A 136 -0.55 -22.85 -1.74
N TYR A 137 0.20 -21.87 -2.23
CA TYR A 137 1.59 -22.00 -2.67
C TYR A 137 2.57 -21.44 -1.65
N PHE A 138 2.16 -20.40 -0.95
CA PHE A 138 2.96 -19.67 0.06
C PHE A 138 2.11 -19.49 1.34
N PRO A 139 1.94 -20.57 2.13
CA PRO A 139 1.05 -20.55 3.31
C PRO A 139 1.49 -19.54 4.38
N GLU A 140 2.76 -19.17 4.39
CA GLU A 140 3.36 -18.22 5.31
C GLU A 140 2.74 -16.81 5.20
N ILE A 141 2.22 -16.44 4.03
CA ILE A 141 1.56 -15.14 3.82
C ILE A 141 0.47 -14.86 4.86
N LYS A 142 -0.26 -15.91 5.28
CA LYS A 142 -1.34 -15.77 6.27
C LYS A 142 -0.88 -15.26 7.64
N TYR A 143 0.39 -15.53 7.97
CA TYR A 143 0.97 -15.17 9.26
C TYR A 143 1.81 -13.91 9.16
N ILE A 144 2.59 -13.78 8.09
CA ILE A 144 3.50 -12.65 7.86
C ILE A 144 2.72 -11.33 7.84
N ASP A 145 1.58 -11.28 7.15
CA ASP A 145 0.84 -10.04 6.96
C ASP A 145 -0.12 -9.74 8.13
N LYS A 146 -0.51 -10.78 8.91
CA LYS A 146 -1.50 -10.63 9.97
C LYS A 146 -1.08 -9.64 11.08
N ASP A 147 0.21 -9.66 11.43
CA ASP A 147 0.74 -8.86 12.54
C ASP A 147 1.31 -7.50 12.09
N LEU A 148 1.34 -7.26 10.76
CA LEU A 148 1.91 -6.03 10.19
C LEU A 148 0.89 -4.91 10.03
N PHE A 149 -0.35 -5.28 9.72
CA PHE A 149 -1.39 -4.31 9.42
C PHE A 149 -2.31 -4.11 10.61
N PRO A 150 -2.53 -2.87 11.06
CA PRO A 150 -3.50 -2.59 12.11
C PRO A 150 -4.92 -2.94 11.65
N SER A 151 -5.73 -3.49 12.55
CA SER A 151 -7.15 -3.72 12.29
C SER A 151 -7.93 -2.39 12.23
N LEU A 152 -9.15 -2.41 11.68
CA LEU A 152 -10.02 -1.23 11.69
C LEU A 152 -10.32 -0.73 13.10
N GLU A 153 -10.51 -1.64 14.06
CA GLU A 153 -10.71 -1.30 15.46
C GLU A 153 -9.49 -0.57 16.05
N GLN A 154 -8.28 -1.08 15.77
CA GLN A 154 -7.04 -0.44 16.19
C GLN A 154 -6.85 0.94 15.55
N LEU A 155 -7.20 1.10 14.26
CA LEU A 155 -7.15 2.39 13.59
C LEU A 155 -8.14 3.37 14.23
N SER A 156 -9.37 2.94 14.51
CA SER A 156 -10.40 3.78 15.14
C SER A 156 -10.03 4.21 16.56
N THR A 157 -9.24 3.44 17.31
CA THR A 157 -8.76 3.86 18.64
C THR A 157 -7.85 5.10 18.59
N VAL A 158 -7.16 5.33 17.46
CA VAL A 158 -6.26 6.48 17.28
C VAL A 158 -6.95 7.61 16.50
N LEU A 159 -7.69 7.26 15.45
CA LEU A 159 -8.27 8.20 14.51
C LEU A 159 -9.68 8.67 14.88
N GLY A 160 -10.33 8.02 15.87
CA GLY A 160 -11.75 8.24 16.17
C GLY A 160 -12.65 7.57 15.12
N ASP A 161 -13.79 8.22 14.82
CA ASP A 161 -14.72 7.74 13.82
C ASP A 161 -14.07 7.75 12.42
N VAL A 162 -14.20 6.64 11.72
CA VAL A 162 -13.65 6.48 10.38
C VAL A 162 -14.71 6.03 9.37
N LYS A 163 -14.71 6.63 8.21
CA LYS A 163 -15.40 6.13 7.01
C LYS A 163 -14.51 5.09 6.34
N VAL A 164 -15.04 3.91 6.06
CA VAL A 164 -14.31 2.81 5.42
C VAL A 164 -14.95 2.49 4.08
N THR A 165 -14.15 2.57 3.02
CA THR A 165 -14.57 2.25 1.66
C THR A 165 -13.78 1.03 1.16
N SER A 166 -14.48 0.01 0.66
CA SER A 166 -13.84 -1.14 0.00
C SER A 166 -13.19 -0.68 -1.31
N VAL A 167 -11.98 -1.18 -1.57
CA VAL A 167 -11.25 -0.92 -2.81
C VAL A 167 -10.99 -2.26 -3.50
N PRO A 168 -11.93 -2.74 -4.34
CA PRO A 168 -11.73 -3.96 -5.12
C PRO A 168 -10.55 -3.81 -6.08
N ILE A 169 -9.79 -4.88 -6.24
CA ILE A 169 -8.59 -4.87 -7.07
C ILE A 169 -8.96 -5.34 -8.49
N PRO A 170 -8.77 -4.48 -9.51
CA PRO A 170 -9.03 -4.84 -10.89
C PRO A 170 -8.16 -6.00 -11.37
N LYS A 171 -8.68 -6.87 -12.25
CA LYS A 171 -7.96 -8.05 -12.75
C LYS A 171 -6.67 -7.71 -13.50
N ASP A 172 -6.62 -6.54 -14.09
CA ASP A 172 -5.52 -5.97 -14.85
C ASP A 172 -4.83 -4.81 -14.11
N CYS A 173 -4.93 -4.80 -12.77
CA CYS A 173 -4.33 -3.77 -11.93
C CYS A 173 -2.88 -3.47 -12.34
N THR A 174 -2.56 -2.19 -12.46
CA THR A 174 -1.25 -1.72 -12.92
C THR A 174 -0.27 -1.50 -11.77
N ASP A 175 -0.73 -1.35 -10.52
CA ASP A 175 0.15 -1.27 -9.36
C ASP A 175 0.53 -2.67 -8.85
N GLY A 176 1.82 -2.91 -8.66
CA GLY A 176 2.39 -4.23 -8.38
C GLY A 176 2.40 -4.65 -6.91
N PHE A 177 1.42 -4.28 -6.08
CA PHE A 177 1.32 -4.78 -4.71
C PHE A 177 0.83 -6.25 -4.65
N MET A 178 0.81 -6.84 -3.46
CA MET A 178 0.61 -8.28 -3.22
C MET A 178 -0.52 -8.91 -4.05
N CYS A 179 -1.72 -8.36 -4.04
CA CYS A 179 -2.87 -8.94 -4.70
C CYS A 179 -3.11 -8.43 -6.13
N ALA A 180 -2.26 -7.58 -6.68
CA ALA A 180 -2.45 -6.97 -7.99
C ALA A 180 -2.47 -7.96 -9.17
N TYR A 181 -1.83 -9.10 -8.99
CA TYR A 181 -1.71 -10.13 -10.03
C TYR A 181 -2.63 -11.33 -9.81
N TRP A 182 -3.70 -11.16 -9.06
CA TRP A 182 -4.58 -12.25 -8.64
C TRP A 182 -5.18 -13.08 -9.79
N SER A 183 -5.43 -12.48 -10.96
CA SER A 183 -5.92 -13.17 -12.16
C SER A 183 -4.79 -13.52 -13.16
N ARG A 184 -3.54 -13.17 -12.83
CA ARG A 184 -2.34 -13.35 -13.67
C ARG A 184 -1.29 -14.18 -12.94
N PRO A 185 -1.56 -15.48 -12.66
CA PRO A 185 -0.74 -16.28 -11.76
C PRO A 185 0.71 -16.44 -12.21
N THR A 186 0.97 -16.43 -13.53
CA THR A 186 2.33 -16.48 -14.09
C THR A 186 3.20 -15.31 -13.66
N SER A 187 2.61 -14.15 -13.32
CA SER A 187 3.35 -12.98 -12.86
C SER A 187 4.13 -13.25 -11.57
N TYR A 188 3.61 -14.08 -10.67
CA TYR A 188 4.33 -14.43 -9.44
C TYR A 188 5.53 -15.36 -9.66
N LEU A 189 5.73 -15.90 -10.86
CA LEU A 189 6.94 -16.62 -11.24
C LEU A 189 8.11 -15.69 -11.60
N ASP A 190 7.84 -14.41 -11.90
CA ASP A 190 8.88 -13.41 -12.18
C ASP A 190 9.49 -12.90 -10.86
N SER A 191 10.80 -13.08 -10.70
CA SER A 191 11.53 -12.64 -9.50
C SER A 191 11.50 -11.12 -9.32
N ARG A 192 11.45 -10.34 -10.41
CA ARG A 192 11.36 -8.88 -10.37
C ARG A 192 10.04 -8.43 -9.75
N ILE A 193 8.92 -9.09 -10.11
CA ILE A 193 7.61 -8.83 -9.53
C ILE A 193 7.62 -9.15 -8.03
N ARG A 194 8.16 -10.32 -7.65
CA ARG A 194 8.23 -10.70 -6.25
C ARG A 194 9.11 -9.76 -5.42
N SER A 195 10.20 -9.25 -5.98
CA SER A 195 11.07 -8.30 -5.26
C SER A 195 10.40 -6.97 -4.94
N ALA A 196 9.39 -6.56 -5.71
CA ALA A 196 8.59 -5.35 -5.43
C ALA A 196 7.48 -5.56 -4.38
N ILE A 197 7.31 -6.78 -3.89
CA ILE A 197 6.30 -7.17 -2.90
C ILE A 197 7.02 -7.62 -1.62
N SER A 198 7.00 -6.77 -0.61
CA SER A 198 7.78 -6.94 0.63
C SER A 198 7.56 -8.27 1.35
N THR A 199 6.36 -8.86 1.25
CA THR A 199 6.03 -10.14 1.89
C THR A 199 6.88 -11.28 1.35
N PHE A 200 7.24 -11.29 0.05
CA PHE A 200 8.04 -12.37 -0.52
C PHE A 200 9.46 -12.45 0.05
N SER A 201 10.06 -11.34 0.47
CA SER A 201 11.39 -11.34 1.10
C SER A 201 11.42 -12.04 2.48
N ARG A 202 10.25 -12.27 3.07
CA ARG A 202 10.08 -12.86 4.41
C ARG A 202 9.65 -14.33 4.37
N ILE A 203 9.38 -14.88 3.16
CA ILE A 203 8.96 -16.28 3.02
C ILE A 203 10.20 -17.18 3.03
N PRO A 204 10.37 -18.04 4.05
CA PRO A 204 11.38 -19.07 4.01
C PRO A 204 11.01 -20.09 2.93
N ASN A 205 11.86 -20.79 2.30
CA ASN A 205 11.57 -21.83 1.29
C ASN A 205 10.71 -21.37 0.10
N LEU A 206 10.90 -20.13 -0.35
CA LEU A 206 10.18 -19.51 -1.46
C LEU A 206 10.17 -20.41 -2.73
N GLU A 207 11.26 -21.08 -3.03
CA GLU A 207 11.45 -21.93 -4.21
C GLU A 207 10.49 -23.12 -4.25
N LYS A 208 10.08 -23.66 -3.11
CA LYS A 208 9.10 -24.75 -3.04
C LYS A 208 7.74 -24.30 -3.57
N GLY A 209 7.28 -23.12 -3.15
CA GLY A 209 6.03 -22.53 -3.62
C GLY A 209 6.08 -22.18 -5.10
N ILE A 210 7.19 -21.61 -5.57
CA ILE A 210 7.40 -21.25 -6.98
C ILE A 210 7.34 -22.51 -7.85
N THR A 211 8.08 -23.56 -7.48
CA THR A 211 8.10 -24.84 -8.21
C THR A 211 6.71 -25.44 -8.32
N LYS A 212 5.97 -25.47 -7.19
CA LYS A 212 4.59 -25.99 -7.17
C LYS A 212 3.67 -25.15 -8.06
N LEU A 213 3.71 -23.83 -7.97
CA LEU A 213 2.89 -22.95 -8.82
C LEU A 213 3.20 -23.17 -10.30
N LYS A 214 4.49 -23.24 -10.67
CA LYS A 214 4.91 -23.51 -12.05
C LYS A 214 4.39 -24.85 -12.57
N GLN A 215 4.44 -25.91 -11.75
CA GLN A 215 3.90 -27.22 -12.10
C GLN A 215 2.39 -27.21 -12.27
N ASP A 216 1.65 -26.59 -11.34
CA ASP A 216 0.19 -26.53 -11.36
C ASP A 216 -0.34 -25.67 -12.51
N LEU A 217 0.39 -24.65 -12.94
CA LEU A 217 0.10 -23.89 -14.16
C LEU A 217 0.35 -24.74 -15.42
N ALA A 218 1.46 -25.48 -15.47
CA ALA A 218 1.82 -26.28 -16.64
C ALA A 218 0.87 -27.47 -16.87
N ASN A 219 0.35 -28.08 -15.79
CA ASN A 219 -0.55 -29.25 -15.86
C ASN A 219 -2.04 -28.90 -15.77
N GLY A 220 -2.39 -27.60 -15.73
CA GLY A 220 -3.79 -27.13 -15.72
C GLY A 220 -4.47 -27.12 -14.34
N LYS A 221 -3.88 -27.66 -13.28
CA LYS A 221 -4.47 -27.74 -11.93
C LYS A 221 -4.82 -26.38 -11.34
N TRP A 222 -4.02 -25.34 -11.62
CA TRP A 222 -4.37 -24.00 -11.19
C TRP A 222 -5.68 -23.54 -11.81
N PHE A 223 -5.87 -23.78 -13.11
CA PHE A 223 -7.08 -23.39 -13.83
C PHE A 223 -8.30 -24.20 -13.39
N GLU A 224 -8.13 -25.50 -13.12
CA GLU A 224 -9.20 -26.32 -12.57
C GLU A 224 -9.75 -25.76 -11.25
N LYS A 225 -8.85 -25.29 -10.37
CA LYS A 225 -9.23 -24.83 -9.03
C LYS A 225 -9.60 -23.36 -8.97
N TYR A 226 -8.92 -22.50 -9.70
CA TYR A 226 -9.00 -21.04 -9.60
C TYR A 226 -9.37 -20.33 -10.90
N GLY A 227 -9.57 -21.06 -11.99
CA GLY A 227 -9.86 -20.48 -13.30
C GLY A 227 -11.13 -19.61 -13.32
N TYR A 228 -12.08 -19.85 -12.44
CA TYR A 228 -13.27 -19.02 -12.27
C TYR A 228 -12.94 -17.54 -11.99
N LEU A 229 -11.81 -17.29 -11.31
CA LEU A 229 -11.35 -15.92 -11.04
C LEU A 229 -11.12 -15.12 -12.31
N GLN A 230 -10.76 -15.76 -13.42
CA GLN A 230 -10.48 -15.06 -14.68
C GLN A 230 -11.73 -14.44 -15.32
N SER A 231 -12.91 -14.89 -14.93
CA SER A 231 -14.19 -14.31 -15.37
C SER A 231 -14.58 -13.03 -14.63
N LEU A 232 -13.94 -12.76 -13.47
CA LEU A 232 -14.20 -11.59 -12.65
C LEU A 232 -13.45 -10.38 -13.20
N HIS A 233 -14.05 -9.20 -13.11
CA HIS A 233 -13.43 -7.93 -13.50
C HIS A 233 -12.58 -7.34 -12.37
N GLU A 234 -12.98 -7.55 -11.13
CA GLU A 234 -12.31 -7.09 -9.92
C GLU A 234 -12.64 -8.05 -8.76
N PHE A 235 -11.85 -8.00 -7.69
CA PHE A 235 -12.08 -8.80 -6.50
C PHE A 235 -11.67 -8.05 -5.24
N ASP A 236 -12.46 -8.21 -4.15
CA ASP A 236 -12.15 -7.62 -2.85
C ASP A 236 -11.17 -8.50 -2.07
N PHE A 237 -9.91 -8.06 -1.99
CA PHE A 237 -8.85 -8.69 -1.20
C PHE A 237 -8.63 -8.04 0.16
N GLY A 238 -9.57 -7.25 0.66
CA GLY A 238 -9.46 -6.60 1.95
C GLY A 238 -8.71 -5.27 1.92
N TYR A 239 -8.46 -4.69 0.74
CA TYR A 239 -7.95 -3.33 0.65
C TYR A 239 -9.05 -2.32 0.98
N ARG A 240 -8.71 -1.34 1.78
CA ARG A 240 -9.67 -0.32 2.26
C ARG A 240 -9.06 1.06 2.15
N LEU A 241 -9.90 2.01 1.75
CA LEU A 241 -9.66 3.42 2.00
C LEU A 241 -10.34 3.78 3.31
N VAL A 242 -9.54 4.13 4.31
CA VAL A 242 -9.97 4.57 5.63
C VAL A 242 -9.79 6.07 5.71
N VAL A 243 -10.86 6.78 5.97
CA VAL A 243 -10.90 8.25 6.04
C VAL A 243 -11.36 8.66 7.42
N SER A 244 -10.57 9.48 8.07
CA SER A 244 -10.94 10.18 9.31
C SER A 244 -11.07 11.67 9.03
N ASP A 245 -12.23 12.23 9.29
CA ASP A 245 -12.43 13.67 9.32
C ASP A 245 -12.13 14.17 10.74
N LYS A 246 -11.10 15.02 10.88
CA LYS A 246 -10.75 15.60 12.17
C LYS A 246 -11.86 16.52 12.62
N GLN A 247 -12.66 16.08 13.58
CA GLN A 247 -13.62 16.94 14.24
C GLN A 247 -12.85 17.95 15.09
N PHE A 248 -13.11 19.23 14.84
CA PHE A 248 -12.62 20.28 15.73
C PHE A 248 -13.34 20.13 17.08
N ALA A 249 -12.57 19.75 18.13
CA ALA A 249 -13.03 19.79 19.49
C ALA A 249 -13.00 21.24 20.02
#